data_635a94d4d9454e844bd803d16f57e0a2
#
_entry.id   635a94d4d9454e844bd803d16f57e0a2
#
_cell.length_a   1.000
_cell.length_b   1.000
_cell.length_c   1.000
_cell.angle_alpha   90.00
_cell.angle_beta   90.00
_cell.angle_gamma   90.00
#
_symmetry.space_group_name_H-M   'P 1'
#
loop_
_entity.id
_entity.type
_entity.pdbx_description
1 polymer ?
#
loop_
_entity_poly.entity_id
_entity_poly.type
_entity_poly.pdbx_seq_one_letter_code
_entity_poly.pdbx_strand_id
1 'polypeptide(L)'
;MSSIKLSFVVVASIAAMQLPSNAQPLRGDPASGHQIATKQCSSCHRVQPMLFSDRGAPSLSDKDGPPSFQSIADLPSTTGLALNVFLHSNHKNMPNIMLSGPEADAVIAYILSLKK
;
A
#
# COMPACT_ATOMS: atom_id res chain seq x y z
N MET A 1 20.53 7.39 72.34
CA MET A 1 20.38 8.40 71.28
C MET A 1 20.56 7.71 69.97
N SER A 2 19.44 7.35 69.34
CA SER A 2 19.40 6.46 68.14
C SER A 2 19.18 7.31 66.87
N SER A 3 20.21 7.39 66.04
CA SER A 3 20.16 8.19 64.80
C SER A 3 19.50 7.39 63.73
N ILE A 4 18.29 7.76 63.36
CA ILE A 4 17.55 7.19 62.20
C ILE A 4 18.09 7.85 60.94
N LYS A 5 18.80 7.09 60.10
CA LYS A 5 19.21 7.51 58.75
C LYS A 5 18.05 7.32 57.78
N LEU A 6 17.45 8.41 57.36
CA LEU A 6 16.39 8.45 56.37
C LEU A 6 17.02 8.33 54.97
N SER A 7 16.94 7.14 54.34
CA SER A 7 17.37 6.91 52.95
C SER A 7 16.27 7.40 52.01
N PHE A 8 16.53 8.50 51.31
CA PHE A 8 15.67 8.94 50.21
C PHE A 8 15.93 8.07 48.98
N VAL A 9 14.95 7.25 48.67
CA VAL A 9 14.93 6.53 47.36
C VAL A 9 14.35 7.48 46.33
N VAL A 10 15.20 7.97 45.42
CA VAL A 10 14.79 8.77 44.28
C VAL A 10 14.31 7.81 43.22
N VAL A 11 13.00 7.69 43.04
CA VAL A 11 12.39 6.95 41.93
C VAL A 11 12.44 7.86 40.70
N ALA A 12 13.37 7.61 39.81
CA ALA A 12 13.43 8.28 38.50
C ALA A 12 12.32 7.71 37.59
N SER A 13 11.24 8.46 37.44
CA SER A 13 10.18 8.14 36.49
C SER A 13 10.68 8.38 35.06
N ILE A 14 11.00 7.31 34.32
CA ILE A 14 11.27 7.38 32.89
C ILE A 14 9.93 7.52 32.18
N ALA A 15 9.56 8.74 31.83
CA ALA A 15 8.45 9.00 30.94
C ALA A 15 8.82 8.49 29.52
N ALA A 16 8.31 7.33 29.14
CA ALA A 16 8.42 6.84 27.79
C ALA A 16 7.67 7.80 26.85
N MET A 17 8.39 8.63 26.10
CA MET A 17 7.83 9.41 25.00
C MET A 17 7.39 8.45 23.91
N GLN A 18 6.12 8.08 23.91
CA GLN A 18 5.48 7.39 22.79
C GLN A 18 5.29 8.41 21.68
N LEU A 19 6.15 8.36 20.67
CA LEU A 19 5.94 9.09 19.43
C LEU A 19 4.68 8.51 18.78
N PRO A 20 3.67 9.33 18.46
CA PRO A 20 2.52 8.85 17.71
C PRO A 20 3.02 8.36 16.36
N SER A 21 2.84 7.07 16.07
CA SER A 21 3.02 6.53 14.73
C SER A 21 1.93 7.15 13.85
N ASN A 22 2.24 8.26 13.20
CA ASN A 22 1.40 8.85 12.17
C ASN A 22 1.46 7.95 10.91
N ALA A 23 0.87 6.77 11.00
CA ALA A 23 0.43 6.06 9.82
C ALA A 23 -0.67 6.91 9.19
N GLN A 24 -0.33 7.73 8.21
CA GLN A 24 -1.33 8.51 7.48
C GLN A 24 -2.28 7.52 6.82
N PRO A 25 -3.59 7.62 7.06
CA PRO A 25 -4.55 6.79 6.35
C PRO A 25 -4.37 7.01 4.86
N LEU A 26 -4.40 5.93 4.08
CA LEU A 26 -4.42 6.00 2.62
C LEU A 26 -5.53 6.98 2.22
N ARG A 27 -5.17 8.02 1.47
CA ARG A 27 -6.09 9.12 1.14
C ARG A 27 -7.17 8.73 0.15
N GLY A 28 -7.10 7.52 -0.46
CA GLY A 28 -8.01 7.07 -1.50
C GLY A 28 -9.03 6.06 -1.00
N ASP A 29 -10.20 6.05 -1.65
CA ASP A 29 -11.22 5.03 -1.47
C ASP A 29 -10.97 3.82 -2.38
N PRO A 30 -10.75 2.59 -1.85
CA PRO A 30 -10.48 1.41 -2.66
C PRO A 30 -11.61 1.05 -3.64
N ALA A 31 -12.87 1.33 -3.31
CA ALA A 31 -14.00 1.03 -4.19
C ALA A 31 -13.98 1.93 -5.43
N SER A 32 -13.75 3.22 -5.24
CA SER A 32 -13.53 4.17 -6.34
C SER A 32 -12.30 3.78 -7.16
N GLY A 33 -11.22 3.38 -6.48
CA GLY A 33 -9.99 2.91 -7.13
C GLY A 33 -10.21 1.69 -8.02
N HIS A 34 -11.00 0.74 -7.58
CA HIS A 34 -11.39 -0.41 -8.41
C HIS A 34 -12.15 0.00 -9.68
N GLN A 35 -13.09 0.94 -9.55
CA GLN A 35 -13.84 1.43 -10.71
C GLN A 35 -12.94 2.15 -11.74
N ILE A 36 -12.03 3.01 -11.27
CA ILE A 36 -11.06 3.71 -12.11
C ILE A 36 -10.14 2.71 -12.80
N ALA A 37 -9.57 1.78 -12.04
CA ALA A 37 -8.68 0.75 -12.55
C ALA A 37 -9.38 -0.14 -13.60
N THR A 38 -10.63 -0.51 -13.37
CA THR A 38 -11.43 -1.27 -14.34
C THR A 38 -11.61 -0.51 -15.65
N LYS A 39 -11.79 0.80 -15.61
CA LYS A 39 -11.98 1.61 -16.81
C LYS A 39 -10.68 1.89 -17.56
N GLN A 40 -9.59 2.12 -16.86
CA GLN A 40 -8.36 2.67 -17.46
C GLN A 40 -7.21 1.65 -17.56
N CYS A 41 -7.21 0.60 -16.73
CA CYS A 41 -6.08 -0.32 -16.62
C CYS A 41 -6.40 -1.74 -17.12
N SER A 42 -7.69 -2.12 -17.17
CA SER A 42 -8.10 -3.49 -17.44
C SER A 42 -7.83 -3.96 -18.88
N SER A 43 -7.56 -3.04 -19.81
CA SER A 43 -7.16 -3.40 -21.17
C SER A 43 -5.80 -4.12 -21.23
N CYS A 44 -4.94 -3.91 -20.24
CA CYS A 44 -3.61 -4.48 -20.18
C CYS A 44 -3.35 -5.26 -18.89
N HIS A 45 -3.83 -4.77 -17.74
CA HIS A 45 -3.64 -5.41 -16.45
C HIS A 45 -4.85 -6.23 -16.01
N ARG A 46 -4.61 -7.36 -15.37
CA ARG A 46 -5.66 -8.02 -14.58
C ARG A 46 -5.91 -7.20 -13.33
N VAL A 47 -7.04 -6.52 -13.29
CA VAL A 47 -7.41 -5.62 -12.20
C VAL A 47 -8.12 -6.36 -11.06
N GLN A 48 -8.93 -7.38 -11.38
CA GLN A 48 -9.69 -8.14 -10.40
C GLN A 48 -8.82 -8.97 -9.48
N PRO A 49 -9.22 -9.17 -8.20
CA PRO A 49 -8.54 -10.10 -7.31
C PRO A 49 -8.47 -11.50 -7.92
N MET A 50 -7.36 -12.18 -7.76
CA MET A 50 -7.24 -13.58 -8.19
C MET A 50 -8.04 -14.47 -7.24
N LEU A 51 -9.13 -15.01 -7.74
CA LEU A 51 -9.90 -16.06 -7.06
C LEU A 51 -9.20 -17.43 -7.26
N PHE A 52 -9.47 -18.37 -6.37
CA PHE A 52 -8.88 -19.72 -6.46
C PHE A 52 -9.18 -20.42 -7.77
N SER A 53 -10.32 -20.10 -8.40
CA SER A 53 -10.73 -20.61 -9.71
C SER A 53 -9.88 -20.12 -10.88
N ASP A 54 -9.16 -19.02 -10.70
CA ASP A 54 -8.37 -18.40 -11.79
C ASP A 54 -6.96 -18.99 -11.90
N ARG A 55 -6.57 -19.93 -11.02
CA ARG A 55 -5.24 -20.56 -11.03
C ARG A 55 -4.93 -21.36 -12.31
N GLY A 56 -5.93 -21.67 -13.11
CA GLY A 56 -5.78 -22.38 -14.39
C GLY A 56 -6.16 -21.54 -15.62
N ALA A 57 -6.68 -20.33 -15.42
CA ALA A 57 -6.92 -19.45 -16.54
C ALA A 57 -5.58 -18.95 -17.08
N PRO A 58 -5.36 -18.94 -18.41
CA PRO A 58 -4.16 -18.37 -18.99
C PRO A 58 -4.06 -16.92 -18.51
N SER A 59 -3.10 -16.70 -17.62
CA SER A 59 -2.79 -15.37 -17.13
C SER A 59 -2.28 -14.56 -18.31
N LEU A 60 -2.99 -13.50 -18.66
CA LEU A 60 -2.49 -12.52 -19.63
C LEU A 60 -1.20 -11.83 -19.13
N SER A 61 -0.62 -12.27 -17.98
CA SER A 61 0.25 -11.37 -17.26
C SER A 61 1.57 -11.87 -16.73
N ASP A 62 1.85 -13.15 -16.56
CA ASP A 62 3.01 -13.43 -15.68
C ASP A 62 4.31 -13.84 -16.38
N LYS A 63 4.29 -14.13 -17.67
CA LYS A 63 5.56 -14.40 -18.40
C LYS A 63 5.86 -13.39 -19.49
N ASP A 64 4.84 -12.85 -20.18
CA ASP A 64 5.03 -11.98 -21.34
C ASP A 64 4.16 -10.70 -21.34
N GLY A 65 3.38 -10.44 -20.29
CA GLY A 65 2.47 -9.31 -20.18
C GLY A 65 2.70 -8.42 -18.95
N PRO A 66 1.92 -7.34 -18.80
CA PRO A 66 1.98 -6.51 -17.61
C PRO A 66 1.49 -7.27 -16.37
N PRO A 67 2.10 -7.06 -15.19
CA PRO A 67 1.75 -7.80 -13.98
C PRO A 67 0.30 -7.52 -13.55
N SER A 68 -0.33 -8.52 -12.92
CA SER A 68 -1.65 -8.32 -12.32
C SER A 68 -1.57 -7.38 -11.10
N PHE A 69 -2.67 -6.71 -10.76
CA PHE A 69 -2.71 -5.87 -9.57
C PHE A 69 -2.49 -6.67 -8.28
N GLN A 70 -2.95 -7.92 -8.25
CA GLN A 70 -2.67 -8.83 -7.13
C GLN A 70 -1.17 -9.12 -6.99
N SER A 71 -0.48 -9.45 -8.10
CA SER A 71 0.96 -9.72 -8.05
C SER A 71 1.77 -8.49 -7.68
N ILE A 72 1.34 -7.29 -8.12
CA ILE A 72 1.95 -6.03 -7.69
C ILE A 72 1.74 -5.82 -6.19
N ALA A 73 0.52 -6.03 -5.69
CA ALA A 73 0.19 -5.84 -4.28
C ALA A 73 1.02 -6.74 -3.36
N ASP A 74 1.23 -7.99 -3.75
CA ASP A 74 1.91 -9.00 -2.94
C ASP A 74 3.45 -8.84 -2.92
N LEU A 75 4.03 -7.95 -3.73
CA LEU A 75 5.46 -7.65 -3.65
C LEU A 75 5.80 -6.97 -2.31
N PRO A 76 6.86 -7.42 -1.61
CA PRO A 76 7.28 -6.79 -0.35
C PRO A 76 7.63 -5.31 -0.47
N SER A 77 8.12 -4.90 -1.65
CA SER A 77 8.50 -3.51 -1.96
C SER A 77 7.31 -2.61 -2.31
N THR A 78 6.10 -3.16 -2.47
CA THR A 78 4.94 -2.36 -2.84
C THR A 78 4.45 -1.55 -1.65
N THR A 79 4.58 -0.24 -1.78
CA THR A 79 4.12 0.78 -0.84
C THR A 79 3.31 1.84 -1.58
N GLY A 80 2.52 2.63 -0.86
CA GLY A 80 1.78 3.74 -1.45
C GLY A 80 2.69 4.74 -2.18
N LEU A 81 3.85 5.02 -1.60
CA LEU A 81 4.84 5.92 -2.23
C LEU A 81 5.42 5.32 -3.52
N ALA A 82 5.79 4.03 -3.50
CA ALA A 82 6.31 3.36 -4.69
C ALA A 82 5.27 3.36 -5.82
N LEU A 83 4.02 3.03 -5.52
CA LEU A 83 2.92 3.06 -6.50
C LEU A 83 2.68 4.46 -7.03
N ASN A 84 2.74 5.49 -6.18
CA ASN A 84 2.60 6.87 -6.61
C ASN A 84 3.69 7.25 -7.65
N VAL A 85 4.94 6.90 -7.38
CA VAL A 85 6.04 7.13 -8.33
C VAL A 85 5.79 6.39 -9.64
N PHE A 86 5.39 5.11 -9.60
CA PHE A 86 5.14 4.32 -10.80
C PHE A 86 3.97 4.85 -11.64
N LEU A 87 2.88 5.31 -11.02
CA LEU A 87 1.73 5.86 -11.72
C LEU A 87 2.01 7.21 -12.39
N HIS A 88 3.00 7.95 -11.90
CA HIS A 88 3.41 9.25 -12.46
C HIS A 88 4.68 9.18 -13.29
N SER A 89 5.22 7.99 -13.55
CA SER A 89 6.42 7.80 -14.36
C SER A 89 6.18 6.84 -15.51
N ASN A 90 6.78 7.13 -16.66
CA ASN A 90 6.78 6.19 -17.77
C ASN A 90 7.64 4.98 -17.42
N HIS A 91 7.06 3.79 -17.44
CA HIS A 91 7.78 2.56 -17.22
C HIS A 91 7.43 1.53 -18.29
N LYS A 92 8.47 0.96 -18.90
CA LYS A 92 8.35 0.00 -20.00
C LYS A 92 7.35 0.48 -21.08
N ASN A 93 6.41 -0.39 -21.47
CA ASN A 93 5.41 -0.12 -22.49
C ASN A 93 4.09 0.40 -21.94
N MET A 94 4.04 0.82 -20.67
CA MET A 94 2.82 1.39 -20.09
C MET A 94 2.58 2.78 -20.70
N PRO A 95 1.39 3.04 -21.28
CA PRO A 95 1.06 4.37 -21.76
C PRO A 95 1.01 5.36 -20.60
N ASN A 96 1.32 6.62 -20.89
CA ASN A 96 1.20 7.69 -19.90
C ASN A 96 -0.28 7.96 -19.61
N ILE A 97 -0.80 7.35 -18.56
CA ILE A 97 -2.18 7.54 -18.12
C ILE A 97 -2.21 8.76 -17.20
N MET A 98 -2.96 9.77 -17.60
CA MET A 98 -3.13 10.99 -16.83
C MET A 98 -4.20 10.80 -15.75
N LEU A 99 -3.79 10.37 -14.57
CA LEU A 99 -4.64 10.34 -13.38
C LEU A 99 -4.50 11.65 -12.62
N SER A 100 -5.61 12.22 -12.16
CA SER A 100 -5.57 13.27 -11.15
C SER A 100 -5.04 12.71 -9.81
N GLY A 101 -4.55 13.59 -8.93
CA GLY A 101 -4.06 13.15 -7.62
C GLY A 101 -5.06 12.26 -6.84
N PRO A 102 -6.34 12.67 -6.70
CA PRO A 102 -7.36 11.84 -6.05
C PRO A 102 -7.60 10.49 -6.73
N GLU A 103 -7.57 10.43 -8.06
CA GLU A 103 -7.71 9.16 -8.80
C GLU A 103 -6.52 8.23 -8.56
N ALA A 104 -5.30 8.78 -8.58
CA ALA A 104 -4.10 8.02 -8.26
C ALA A 104 -4.15 7.48 -6.83
N ASP A 105 -4.53 8.31 -5.86
CA ASP A 105 -4.69 7.90 -4.46
C ASP A 105 -5.73 6.77 -4.32
N ALA A 106 -6.85 6.83 -5.04
CA ALA A 106 -7.87 5.79 -5.04
C ALA A 106 -7.35 4.47 -5.63
N VAL A 107 -6.68 4.51 -6.79
CA VAL A 107 -6.08 3.33 -7.43
C VAL A 107 -5.02 2.70 -6.53
N ILE A 108 -4.18 3.51 -5.88
CA ILE A 108 -3.18 3.05 -4.90
C ILE A 108 -3.85 2.34 -3.74
N ALA A 109 -4.90 2.94 -3.17
CA ALA A 109 -5.65 2.35 -2.07
C ALA A 109 -6.26 1.00 -2.48
N TYR A 110 -6.79 0.90 -3.70
CA TYR A 110 -7.31 -0.35 -4.24
C TYR A 110 -6.22 -1.42 -4.36
N ILE A 111 -5.07 -1.12 -5.00
CA ILE A 111 -3.97 -2.09 -5.14
C ILE A 111 -3.51 -2.58 -3.76
N LEU A 112 -3.31 -1.67 -2.81
CA LEU A 112 -2.87 -2.04 -1.46
C LEU A 112 -3.91 -2.85 -0.69
N SER A 113 -5.20 -2.70 -0.99
CA SER A 113 -6.27 -3.51 -0.40
C SER A 113 -6.25 -4.97 -0.86
N LEU A 114 -5.59 -5.27 -1.96
CA LEU A 114 -5.42 -6.63 -2.49
C LEU A 114 -4.31 -7.42 -1.77
N LYS A 115 -3.46 -6.76 -1.00
CA LYS A 115 -2.32 -7.39 -0.31
C LYS A 115 -2.77 -8.48 0.65
N LYS A 116 -2.13 -9.66 0.56
CA LYS A 116 -2.37 -10.83 1.43
C LYS A 116 -1.30 -10.98 2.49
#